data_830570cd12ec7079defcb057e7019d2d
#
_entry.id   830570cd12ec7079defcb057e7019d2d
#
_cell.length_a   1.000
_cell.length_b   1.000
_cell.length_c   1.000
_cell.angle_alpha   90.00
_cell.angle_beta   90.00
_cell.angle_gamma   90.00
#
_symmetry.space_group_name_H-M   'P 1'
#
loop_
_entity.id
_entity.type
_entity.pdbx_description
1 polymer ?
#
loop_
_entity_poly.entity_id
_entity_poly.type
_entity_poly.pdbx_seq_one_letter_code
_entity_poly.pdbx_strand_id
1 'polypeptide(L)'
;YIPHDENMSDDEIMARALLVAQKTIEEKSKLLQQAKETIEDMKPKALVGECLEVSKDSILVRELAKILKQNGIDIGQNRLFEWLRDNGYLIKTGSDKNMPTQRAMNMKLFEVKHTNMICNGETKIRKTTMVTGKGINYFINKFVSLEVI
;
A
#
# COMPACT_ATOMS: atom_id res chain seq x y z
N TYR A 1 -14.70 14.45 44.52
CA TYR A 1 -15.82 14.90 45.34
C TYR A 1 -16.34 16.24 44.84
N ILE A 2 -17.56 16.26 44.30
CA ILE A 2 -18.26 17.49 43.94
C ILE A 2 -19.12 17.85 45.18
N PRO A 3 -18.89 18.99 45.82
CA PRO A 3 -19.74 19.39 46.95
C PRO A 3 -21.17 19.52 46.44
N HIS A 4 -22.05 18.77 47.05
CA HIS A 4 -23.47 18.85 46.78
C HIS A 4 -23.98 20.15 47.42
N ASP A 5 -24.14 21.16 46.60
CA ASP A 5 -24.75 22.38 47.00
C ASP A 5 -26.26 22.16 47.02
N GLU A 6 -26.84 22.03 48.22
CA GLU A 6 -28.26 21.69 48.43
C GLU A 6 -29.23 22.73 47.81
N ASN A 7 -28.70 23.82 47.30
CA ASN A 7 -29.48 24.92 46.70
C ASN A 7 -29.43 24.95 45.15
N MET A 8 -28.79 23.98 44.51
CA MET A 8 -28.79 23.91 43.05
C MET A 8 -30.06 23.27 42.53
N SER A 9 -30.70 23.94 41.57
CA SER A 9 -31.81 23.34 40.85
C SER A 9 -31.34 22.19 39.95
N ASP A 10 -32.23 21.23 39.67
CA ASP A 10 -31.94 20.12 38.79
C ASP A 10 -31.47 20.58 37.40
N ASP A 11 -31.98 21.70 36.92
CA ASP A 11 -31.59 22.31 35.65
C ASP A 11 -30.14 22.81 35.67
N GLU A 12 -29.65 23.34 36.78
CA GLU A 12 -28.25 23.76 36.91
C GLU A 12 -27.29 22.57 36.98
N ILE A 13 -27.69 21.48 37.62
CA ILE A 13 -26.93 20.24 37.68
C ILE A 13 -26.82 19.64 36.26
N MET A 14 -27.92 19.61 35.52
CA MET A 14 -27.93 19.16 34.12
C MET A 14 -27.06 20.04 33.22
N ALA A 15 -27.09 21.36 33.39
CA ALA A 15 -26.27 22.30 32.63
C ALA A 15 -24.77 22.06 32.87
N ARG A 16 -24.36 21.82 34.12
CA ARG A 16 -22.95 21.47 34.43
C ARG A 16 -22.55 20.13 33.87
N ALA A 17 -23.40 19.12 33.95
CA ALA A 17 -23.14 17.81 33.36
C ALA A 17 -22.97 17.89 31.83
N LEU A 18 -23.79 18.69 31.16
CA LEU A 18 -23.67 18.97 29.71
C LEU A 18 -22.35 19.66 29.36
N LEU A 19 -21.91 20.65 30.14
CA LEU A 19 -20.64 21.34 29.92
C LEU A 19 -19.46 20.39 30.08
N VAL A 20 -19.46 19.52 31.09
CA VAL A 20 -18.41 18.51 31.28
C VAL A 20 -18.42 17.50 30.13
N ALA A 21 -19.58 17.04 29.68
CA ALA A 21 -19.72 16.13 28.56
C ALA A 21 -19.22 16.75 27.25
N GLN A 22 -19.56 17.99 26.96
CA GLN A 22 -19.07 18.74 25.79
C GLN A 22 -17.55 18.87 25.81
N LYS A 23 -16.97 19.24 26.94
CA LYS A 23 -15.52 19.35 27.10
C LYS A 23 -14.82 18.01 26.85
N THR A 24 -15.36 16.92 27.36
CA THR A 24 -14.82 15.56 27.12
C THR A 24 -14.91 15.15 25.66
N ILE A 25 -16.01 15.49 24.99
CA ILE A 25 -16.19 15.23 23.54
C ILE A 25 -15.19 16.04 22.73
N GLU A 26 -14.97 17.31 23.04
CA GLU A 26 -13.98 18.16 22.35
C GLU A 26 -12.56 17.64 22.53
N GLU A 27 -12.17 17.22 23.73
CA GLU A 27 -10.86 16.63 24.01
C GLU A 27 -10.65 15.32 23.23
N LYS A 28 -11.64 14.45 23.20
CA LYS A 28 -11.59 13.19 22.41
C LYS A 28 -11.56 13.46 20.92
N SER A 29 -12.29 14.45 20.42
CA SER A 29 -12.25 14.87 19.01
C SER A 29 -10.88 15.39 18.61
N LYS A 30 -10.22 16.18 19.45
CA LYS A 30 -8.83 16.64 19.25
C LYS A 30 -7.86 15.49 19.19
N LEU A 31 -7.95 14.52 20.10
CA LEU A 31 -7.09 13.34 20.10
C LEU A 31 -7.27 12.49 18.83
N LEU A 32 -8.50 12.30 18.37
CA LEU A 32 -8.80 11.61 17.12
C LEU A 32 -8.25 12.35 15.91
N GLN A 33 -8.36 13.67 15.88
CA GLN A 33 -7.81 14.48 14.80
C GLN A 33 -6.29 14.43 14.77
N GLN A 34 -5.62 14.53 15.93
CA GLN A 34 -4.17 14.36 16.04
C GLN A 34 -3.71 12.96 15.60
N ALA A 35 -4.46 11.92 15.97
CA ALA A 35 -4.16 10.56 15.53
C ALA A 35 -4.30 10.41 14.01
N LYS A 36 -5.31 11.02 13.39
CA LYS A 36 -5.48 11.04 11.93
C LYS A 36 -4.35 11.80 11.24
N GLU A 37 -3.97 12.97 11.73
CA GLU A 37 -2.84 13.75 11.20
C GLU A 37 -1.53 12.96 11.29
N THR A 38 -1.28 12.28 12.40
CA THR A 38 -0.11 11.41 12.58
C THR A 38 -0.12 10.24 11.59
N ILE A 39 -1.28 9.64 11.34
CA ILE A 39 -1.42 8.57 10.35
C ILE A 39 -1.18 9.11 8.94
N GLU A 40 -1.67 10.31 8.62
CA GLU A 40 -1.40 10.95 7.33
C GLU A 40 0.08 11.29 7.15
N ASP A 41 0.75 11.78 8.18
CA ASP A 41 2.20 12.05 8.18
C ASP A 41 3.03 10.77 8.05
N MET A 42 2.53 9.64 8.53
CA MET A 42 3.15 8.33 8.35
C MET A 42 2.95 7.71 6.95
N LYS A 43 2.12 8.33 6.11
CA LYS A 43 1.83 7.89 4.74
C LYS A 43 2.75 8.40 3.61
N PRO A 44 3.89 9.08 3.80
CA PRO A 44 4.72 9.50 2.64
C PRO A 44 5.16 8.33 1.75
N LYS A 45 5.32 7.14 2.32
CA LYS A 45 5.61 5.91 1.57
C LYS A 45 4.42 5.41 0.75
N ALA A 46 3.20 5.60 1.23
CA ALA A 46 1.98 5.26 0.50
C ALA A 46 1.65 6.28 -0.59
N LEU A 47 1.99 7.56 -0.41
CA LEU A 47 1.83 8.61 -1.41
C LEU A 47 2.62 8.33 -2.70
N VAL A 48 3.82 7.78 -2.59
CA VAL A 48 4.61 7.37 -3.76
C VAL A 48 3.88 6.28 -4.53
N GLY A 49 3.27 5.32 -3.84
CA GLY A 49 2.45 4.29 -4.45
C GLY A 49 1.16 4.85 -5.09
N GLU A 50 0.49 5.77 -4.44
CA GLU A 50 -0.71 6.43 -4.97
C GLU A 50 -0.41 7.25 -6.24
N CYS A 51 0.69 7.99 -6.25
CA CYS A 51 1.15 8.72 -7.44
C CYS A 51 1.43 7.79 -8.62
N LEU A 52 1.98 6.61 -8.37
CA LEU A 52 2.24 5.60 -9.40
C LEU A 52 0.95 4.93 -9.89
N GLU A 53 -0.05 4.75 -9.06
CA GLU A 53 -1.38 4.29 -9.49
C GLU A 53 -2.06 5.25 -10.45
N VAL A 54 -1.95 6.54 -10.19
CA VAL A 54 -2.54 7.60 -11.03
C VAL A 54 -1.87 7.66 -12.39
N SER A 55 -0.58 7.34 -12.49
CA SER A 55 0.17 7.41 -13.74
C SER A 55 -0.25 6.36 -14.79
N LYS A 56 -0.99 5.33 -14.42
CA LYS A 56 -1.41 4.19 -15.26
C LYS A 56 -0.26 3.47 -15.99
N ASP A 57 0.96 3.87 -15.77
CA ASP A 57 2.12 3.30 -16.42
C ASP A 57 2.61 2.07 -15.67
N SER A 58 2.78 0.98 -16.42
CA SER A 58 3.37 -0.23 -15.88
C SER A 58 4.88 -0.12 -15.88
N ILE A 59 5.54 -0.63 -14.86
CA ILE A 59 6.99 -0.62 -14.71
C ILE A 59 7.56 -2.03 -14.80
N LEU A 60 8.85 -2.12 -15.08
CA LEU A 60 9.57 -3.39 -15.06
C LEU A 60 9.74 -3.90 -13.62
N VAL A 61 9.79 -5.23 -13.47
CA VAL A 61 10.00 -5.85 -12.14
C VAL A 61 11.30 -5.36 -11.48
N ARG A 62 12.34 -5.09 -12.26
CA ARG A 62 13.59 -4.53 -11.74
C ARG A 62 13.42 -3.12 -11.18
N GLU A 63 12.52 -2.34 -11.76
CA GLU A 63 12.20 -0.99 -11.28
C GLU A 63 11.41 -1.06 -9.98
N LEU A 64 10.50 -2.03 -9.86
CA LEU A 64 9.83 -2.32 -8.61
C LEU A 64 10.84 -2.67 -7.49
N ALA A 65 11.86 -3.48 -7.80
CA ALA A 65 12.93 -3.78 -6.85
C ALA A 65 13.67 -2.53 -6.37
N LYS A 66 13.91 -1.56 -7.27
CA LYS A 66 14.50 -0.27 -6.90
C LYS A 66 13.60 0.55 -5.99
N ILE A 67 12.31 0.60 -6.29
CA ILE A 67 11.30 1.30 -5.48
C ILE A 67 11.23 0.69 -4.08
N LEU A 68 11.21 -0.64 -3.98
CA LEU A 68 11.23 -1.35 -2.70
C LEU A 68 12.48 -1.00 -1.90
N LYS A 69 13.64 -0.98 -2.54
CA LYS A 69 14.90 -0.59 -1.90
C LYS A 69 14.87 0.85 -1.38
N GLN A 70 14.30 1.78 -2.14
CA GLN A 70 14.12 3.18 -1.72
C GLN A 70 13.19 3.30 -0.50
N ASN A 71 12.26 2.37 -0.35
CA ASN A 71 11.35 2.30 0.80
C ASN A 71 11.93 1.53 2.01
N GLY A 72 13.22 1.20 1.97
CA GLY A 72 13.90 0.53 3.07
C GLY A 72 13.86 -1.00 3.01
N ILE A 73 13.32 -1.57 1.94
CA ILE A 73 13.25 -3.02 1.73
C ILE A 73 14.44 -3.44 0.87
N ASP A 74 15.45 -4.05 1.49
CA ASP A 74 16.65 -4.47 0.77
C ASP A 74 16.42 -5.76 -0.02
N ILE A 75 15.77 -5.63 -1.15
CA ILE A 75 15.51 -6.73 -2.08
C ILE A 75 16.05 -6.38 -3.48
N GLY A 76 16.91 -7.24 -4.00
CA GLY A 76 17.41 -7.13 -5.37
C GLY A 76 16.47 -7.74 -6.38
N GLN A 77 16.66 -7.41 -7.66
CA GLN A 77 15.85 -7.91 -8.78
C GLN A 77 15.70 -9.43 -8.75
N ASN A 78 16.81 -10.17 -8.61
CA ASN A 78 16.79 -11.63 -8.63
C ASN A 78 16.00 -12.23 -7.47
N ARG A 79 16.18 -11.69 -6.26
CA ARG A 79 15.44 -12.10 -5.08
C ARG A 79 13.94 -11.79 -5.20
N LEU A 80 13.63 -10.65 -5.80
CA LEU A 80 12.24 -10.28 -6.05
C LEU A 80 11.57 -11.25 -7.03
N PHE A 81 12.23 -11.61 -8.13
CA PHE A 81 11.73 -12.62 -9.05
C PHE A 81 11.54 -13.99 -8.38
N GLU A 82 12.50 -14.41 -7.57
CA GLU A 82 12.42 -15.66 -6.82
C GLU A 82 11.24 -15.64 -5.84
N TRP A 83 11.09 -14.57 -5.07
CA TRP A 83 9.99 -14.39 -4.15
C TRP A 83 8.63 -14.41 -4.86
N LEU A 84 8.51 -13.74 -5.99
CA LEU A 84 7.28 -13.72 -6.79
C LEU A 84 6.94 -15.11 -7.34
N ARG A 85 7.93 -15.88 -7.75
CA ARG A 85 7.74 -17.26 -8.18
C ARG A 85 7.31 -18.17 -7.02
N ASP A 86 7.95 -18.03 -5.88
CA ASP A 86 7.66 -18.86 -4.69
C ASP A 86 6.29 -18.61 -4.12
N ASN A 87 5.80 -17.39 -4.21
CA ASN A 87 4.47 -17.01 -3.74
C ASN A 87 3.36 -17.21 -4.81
N GLY A 88 3.69 -17.75 -5.96
CA GLY A 88 2.72 -18.06 -7.00
C GLY A 88 2.21 -16.87 -7.82
N TYR A 89 2.95 -15.77 -7.84
CA TYR A 89 2.64 -14.63 -8.71
C TYR A 89 3.22 -14.78 -10.10
N LEU A 90 4.38 -15.43 -10.21
CA LEU A 90 5.04 -15.70 -11.47
C LEU A 90 5.23 -17.22 -11.66
N ILE A 91 5.29 -17.65 -12.92
CA ILE A 91 5.50 -19.04 -13.29
C ILE A 91 6.96 -19.43 -13.03
N LYS A 92 7.17 -20.58 -12.37
CA LYS A 92 8.50 -21.04 -11.94
C LYS A 92 9.34 -21.64 -13.06
N THR A 93 8.71 -22.37 -13.95
CA THR A 93 9.40 -23.23 -14.94
C THR A 93 8.74 -23.17 -16.31
N GLY A 94 9.44 -23.65 -17.32
CA GLY A 94 8.94 -23.75 -18.67
C GLY A 94 9.28 -22.55 -19.56
N SER A 95 8.66 -22.50 -20.73
CA SER A 95 8.80 -21.39 -21.69
C SER A 95 8.23 -20.07 -21.17
N ASP A 96 7.29 -20.14 -20.24
CA ASP A 96 6.61 -18.99 -19.66
C ASP A 96 7.17 -18.60 -18.28
N LYS A 97 8.39 -19.03 -17.97
CA LYS A 97 9.09 -18.65 -16.74
C LYS A 97 9.12 -17.12 -16.58
N ASN A 98 8.81 -16.64 -15.40
CA ASN A 98 8.67 -15.21 -15.05
C ASN A 98 7.46 -14.50 -15.69
N MET A 99 6.57 -15.23 -16.37
CA MET A 99 5.28 -14.68 -16.77
C MET A 99 4.30 -14.70 -15.60
N PRO A 100 3.34 -13.76 -15.56
CA PRO A 100 2.33 -13.74 -14.50
C PRO A 100 1.46 -14.99 -14.53
N THR A 101 1.17 -15.53 -13.36
CA THR A 101 0.18 -16.60 -13.23
C THR A 101 -1.24 -16.05 -13.47
N GLN A 102 -2.17 -16.93 -13.79
CA GLN A 102 -3.58 -16.55 -13.98
C GLN A 102 -4.14 -15.83 -12.74
N ARG A 103 -3.76 -16.28 -11.56
CA ARG A 103 -4.12 -15.64 -10.29
C ARG A 103 -3.64 -14.18 -10.22
N ALA A 104 -2.37 -13.93 -10.55
CA ALA A 104 -1.79 -12.60 -10.56
C ALA A 104 -2.44 -11.69 -11.61
N MET A 105 -2.77 -12.23 -12.78
CA MET A 105 -3.51 -11.50 -13.82
C MET A 105 -4.93 -11.15 -13.39
N ASN A 106 -5.63 -12.05 -12.72
CA ASN A 106 -6.97 -11.80 -12.19
C ASN A 106 -6.97 -10.68 -11.13
N MET A 107 -5.90 -10.58 -10.35
CA MET A 107 -5.68 -9.51 -9.39
C MET A 107 -5.27 -8.18 -10.03
N LYS A 108 -5.01 -8.18 -11.35
CA LYS A 108 -4.53 -7.02 -12.12
C LYS A 108 -3.22 -6.41 -11.58
N LEU A 109 -2.35 -7.24 -11.04
CA LEU A 109 -1.06 -6.83 -10.49
C LEU A 109 0.01 -6.70 -11.57
N PHE A 110 -0.12 -7.45 -12.64
CA PHE A 110 0.84 -7.51 -13.73
C PHE A 110 0.19 -7.28 -15.09
N GLU A 111 1.00 -6.84 -16.02
CA GLU A 111 0.67 -6.71 -17.43
C GLU A 111 1.78 -7.34 -18.27
N VAL A 112 1.44 -7.98 -19.36
CA VAL A 112 2.42 -8.57 -20.27
C VAL A 112 2.55 -7.69 -21.50
N LYS A 113 3.74 -7.15 -21.72
CA LYS A 113 4.05 -6.36 -22.91
C LYS A 113 4.68 -7.24 -23.97
N HIS A 114 4.11 -7.22 -25.16
CA HIS A 114 4.64 -7.92 -26.32
C HIS A 114 5.46 -6.96 -27.17
N THR A 115 6.70 -7.29 -27.41
CA THR A 115 7.60 -6.49 -28.25
C THR A 115 8.13 -7.35 -29.39
N ASN A 116 8.00 -6.87 -30.61
CA ASN A 116 8.56 -7.52 -31.78
C ASN A 116 10.06 -7.23 -31.83
N MET A 117 10.87 -8.26 -31.85
CA MET A 117 12.31 -8.17 -32.04
C MET A 117 12.70 -8.87 -33.32
N ILE A 118 13.56 -8.25 -34.13
CA ILE A 118 14.13 -8.86 -35.31
C ILE A 118 15.48 -9.47 -34.92
N CYS A 119 15.56 -10.80 -34.96
CA CYS A 119 16.79 -11.54 -34.72
C CYS A 119 17.09 -12.39 -35.97
N ASN A 120 18.25 -12.19 -36.58
CA ASN A 120 18.70 -12.95 -37.76
C ASN A 120 17.70 -12.98 -38.94
N GLY A 121 16.97 -11.86 -39.15
CA GLY A 121 15.97 -11.74 -40.19
C GLY A 121 14.60 -12.34 -39.86
N GLU A 122 14.44 -12.95 -38.68
CA GLU A 122 13.16 -13.48 -38.22
C GLU A 122 12.55 -12.55 -37.15
N THR A 123 11.24 -12.29 -37.25
CA THR A 123 10.51 -11.54 -36.24
C THR A 123 10.12 -12.46 -35.11
N LYS A 124 10.69 -12.22 -33.92
CA LYS A 124 10.34 -12.94 -32.67
C LYS A 124 9.59 -12.01 -31.73
N ILE A 125 8.53 -12.53 -31.14
CA ILE A 125 7.76 -11.80 -30.12
C ILE A 125 8.40 -12.04 -28.76
N ARG A 126 8.89 -10.96 -28.14
CA ARG A 126 9.38 -11.00 -26.77
C ARG A 126 8.25 -10.58 -25.82
N LYS A 127 7.96 -11.44 -24.85
CA LYS A 127 7.02 -11.15 -23.76
C LYS A 127 7.79 -10.59 -22.58
N THR A 128 7.37 -9.47 -22.06
CA THR A 128 7.98 -8.83 -20.87
C THR A 128 6.91 -8.62 -19.82
N THR A 129 7.18 -9.11 -18.60
CA THR A 129 6.30 -8.92 -17.47
C THR A 129 6.49 -7.51 -16.89
N MET A 130 5.40 -6.77 -16.84
CA MET A 130 5.34 -5.43 -16.27
C MET A 130 4.48 -5.45 -15.02
N VAL A 131 4.80 -4.60 -14.05
CA VAL A 131 4.01 -4.43 -12.82
C VAL A 131 3.13 -3.21 -12.99
N THR A 132 1.82 -3.39 -12.80
CA THR A 132 0.86 -2.28 -12.87
C THR A 132 0.97 -1.35 -11.67
N GLY A 133 0.40 -0.14 -11.75
CA GLY A 133 0.34 0.78 -10.62
C GLY A 133 -0.32 0.15 -9.39
N LYS A 134 -1.39 -0.60 -9.59
CA LYS A 134 -2.04 -1.39 -8.53
C LYS A 134 -1.08 -2.45 -7.94
N GLY A 135 -0.33 -3.12 -8.80
CA GLY A 135 0.67 -4.11 -8.39
C GLY A 135 1.79 -3.50 -7.55
N ILE A 136 2.26 -2.32 -7.93
CA ILE A 136 3.30 -1.59 -7.17
C ILE A 136 2.84 -1.34 -5.73
N ASN A 137 1.66 -0.76 -5.55
CA ASN A 137 1.08 -0.52 -4.23
C ASN A 137 0.86 -1.80 -3.42
N TYR A 138 0.33 -2.82 -4.07
CA TYR A 138 0.10 -4.12 -3.45
C TYR A 138 1.40 -4.71 -2.89
N PHE A 139 2.47 -4.73 -3.68
CA PHE A 139 3.75 -5.29 -3.25
C PHE A 139 4.47 -4.44 -2.23
N ILE A 140 4.44 -3.12 -2.34
CA ILE A 140 5.00 -2.22 -1.33
C ILE A 140 4.34 -2.49 0.03
N ASN A 141 3.02 -2.50 0.08
CA ASN A 141 2.27 -2.75 1.31
C ASN A 141 2.55 -4.15 1.87
N LYS A 142 2.65 -5.14 1.00
CA LYS A 142 2.92 -6.51 1.42
C LYS A 142 4.32 -6.68 2.01
N PHE A 143 5.33 -6.11 1.39
CA PHE A 143 6.71 -6.15 1.89
C PHE A 143 6.88 -5.35 3.17
N VAL A 144 6.25 -4.18 3.28
CA VAL A 144 6.24 -3.39 4.51
C VAL A 144 5.60 -4.19 5.66
N SER A 145 4.51 -4.90 5.40
CA SER A 145 3.87 -5.78 6.39
C SER A 145 4.76 -6.96 6.82
N LEU A 146 5.58 -7.49 5.92
CA LEU A 146 6.52 -8.57 6.22
C LEU A 146 7.72 -8.10 7.05
N GLU A 147 8.18 -6.87 6.88
CA GLU A 147 9.27 -6.31 7.69
C GLU A 147 8.88 -5.98 9.13
N VAL A 148 7.61 -5.77 9.40
CA VAL A 148 7.08 -5.45 10.75
C VAL A 148 6.97 -6.70 11.64
N ILE A 149 7.16 -7.87 11.06
CA ILE A 149 7.16 -9.13 11.82
C ILE A 149 8.63 -9.41 12.31
#